data_429d0a7fbad0a7a1864242ef19231e68
#
_entry.id   429d0a7fbad0a7a1864242ef19231e68
#
_cell.length_a   1.000
_cell.length_b   1.000
_cell.length_c   1.000
_cell.angle_alpha   90.00
_cell.angle_beta   90.00
_cell.angle_gamma   90.00
#
_symmetry.space_group_name_H-M   'P 1'
#
loop_
_entity.id
_entity.type
_entity.pdbx_description
1 polymer ?
#
loop_
_entity_poly.entity_id
_entity_poly.type
_entity_poly.pdbx_seq_one_letter_code
_entity_poly.pdbx_strand_id
1 'polypeptide(L)'
;MINFNGTITDQSDQIKDNRAFLYGDSVFETLRIIDNKIIFWEDHYFRLMSSMRIIRLDIPDNYSPDFLQENILKLHRLVSKNGHSRGRINIFRFSTGKYTPTENTPSFIISCEDTDNSIYTINDGEYVV
;
A
#
# COMPACT_ATOMS: atom_id res chain seq x y z
N MET A 1 8.49 -10.17 2.24
CA MET A 1 9.17 -8.91 1.93
C MET A 1 8.15 -7.79 1.83
N ILE A 2 8.42 -6.71 2.45
CA ILE A 2 7.53 -5.57 2.48
C ILE A 2 8.31 -4.28 2.31
N ASN A 3 7.61 -3.20 2.00
CA ASN A 3 8.19 -1.87 2.00
C ASN A 3 7.53 -1.09 3.14
N PHE A 4 8.31 -0.80 4.17
CA PHE A 4 7.83 -0.07 5.34
C PHE A 4 8.45 1.32 5.28
N ASN A 5 7.64 2.31 5.00
CA ASN A 5 8.07 3.71 4.92
C ASN A 5 9.26 3.92 3.98
N GLY A 6 9.31 3.15 2.90
CA GLY A 6 10.38 3.28 1.90
C GLY A 6 11.52 2.31 2.07
N THR A 7 11.55 1.54 3.14
CA THR A 7 12.62 0.58 3.40
C THR A 7 12.12 -0.84 3.15
N ILE A 8 12.81 -1.56 2.27
CA ILE A 8 12.46 -2.94 1.97
C ILE A 8 13.01 -3.82 3.09
N THR A 9 12.18 -4.68 3.64
CA THR A 9 12.58 -5.53 4.75
C THR A 9 11.81 -6.84 4.72
N ASP A 10 12.40 -7.87 5.29
CA ASP A 10 11.74 -9.15 5.48
C ASP A 10 11.17 -9.26 6.88
N GLN A 11 11.40 -8.28 7.71
CA GLN A 11 10.99 -8.38 9.10
C GLN A 11 9.54 -8.03 9.26
N SER A 12 8.69 -8.98 8.96
CA SER A 12 7.27 -8.80 9.16
C SER A 12 6.88 -8.91 10.63
N ASP A 13 7.75 -9.41 11.48
CA ASP A 13 7.41 -9.64 12.89
C ASP A 13 7.14 -8.36 13.65
N GLN A 14 7.90 -7.33 13.39
CA GLN A 14 7.66 -6.06 14.05
C GLN A 14 6.29 -5.50 13.69
N ILE A 15 5.82 -5.81 12.51
CA ILE A 15 4.56 -5.34 12.06
C ILE A 15 3.43 -6.16 12.63
N LYS A 16 3.65 -7.44 12.83
CA LYS A 16 2.67 -8.30 13.47
C LYS A 16 2.42 -7.85 14.90
N ASP A 17 3.47 -7.44 15.59
CA ASP A 17 3.34 -6.99 16.96
C ASP A 17 2.56 -5.67 17.05
N ASN A 18 2.54 -4.92 15.96
CA ASN A 18 1.82 -3.66 15.90
C ASN A 18 0.49 -3.80 15.19
N ARG A 19 0.01 -5.03 15.04
CA ARG A 19 -1.20 -5.29 14.32
C ARG A 19 -2.39 -4.55 14.86
N ALA A 20 -2.43 -4.35 16.13
CA ALA A 20 -3.51 -3.63 16.78
C ALA A 20 -3.62 -2.20 16.24
N PHE A 21 -2.52 -1.62 15.81
CA PHE A 21 -2.54 -0.27 15.30
C PHE A 21 -3.07 -0.24 13.88
N LEU A 22 -2.97 -1.35 13.15
CA LEU A 22 -3.47 -1.42 11.80
C LEU A 22 -4.99 -1.52 11.75
N TYR A 23 -5.61 -1.89 12.85
CA TYR A 23 -7.05 -2.00 12.89
C TYR A 23 -7.71 -0.72 13.38
N GLY A 24 -6.94 0.22 13.84
CA GLY A 24 -7.47 1.49 14.28
C GLY A 24 -7.61 2.43 13.10
N ASP A 25 -6.82 3.46 13.10
CA ASP A 25 -6.90 4.46 12.06
C ASP A 25 -6.01 4.08 10.89
N SER A 26 -6.55 3.35 9.96
CA SER A 26 -5.81 2.98 8.76
C SER A 26 -6.70 3.00 7.53
N VAL A 27 -6.08 3.22 6.39
CA VAL A 27 -6.74 3.16 5.09
C VAL A 27 -5.88 2.31 4.18
N PHE A 28 -6.47 1.71 3.16
CA PHE A 28 -5.70 0.87 2.25
C PHE A 28 -6.28 0.86 0.85
N GLU A 29 -5.45 0.48 -0.10
CA GLU A 29 -5.85 0.22 -1.48
C GLU A 29 -5.21 -1.09 -1.90
N THR A 30 -5.96 -1.90 -2.63
CA THR A 30 -5.45 -3.12 -3.25
C THR A 30 -5.22 -2.83 -4.72
N LEU A 31 -4.03 -3.18 -5.20
CA LEU A 31 -3.57 -2.75 -6.51
C LEU A 31 -3.26 -3.95 -7.39
N ARG A 32 -3.51 -3.80 -8.67
CA ARG A 32 -3.07 -4.80 -9.62
C ARG A 32 -1.96 -4.21 -10.47
N ILE A 33 -0.87 -4.92 -10.63
CA ILE A 33 0.26 -4.49 -11.43
C ILE A 33 0.42 -5.46 -12.58
N ILE A 34 0.38 -4.94 -13.81
CA ILE A 34 0.48 -5.74 -15.01
C ILE A 34 1.51 -5.09 -15.91
N ASP A 35 2.45 -5.88 -16.39
CA ASP A 35 3.55 -5.39 -17.22
C ASP A 35 4.24 -4.20 -16.56
N ASN A 36 4.48 -4.34 -15.27
CA ASN A 36 5.19 -3.35 -14.45
C ASN A 36 4.47 -2.00 -14.35
N LYS A 37 3.16 -2.00 -14.55
CA LYS A 37 2.37 -0.77 -14.42
C LYS A 37 1.22 -1.01 -13.45
N ILE A 38 1.02 -0.06 -12.56
CA ILE A 38 -0.09 -0.12 -11.62
C ILE A 38 -1.34 0.32 -12.36
N ILE A 39 -2.32 -0.59 -12.43
CA ILE A 39 -3.55 -0.30 -13.15
C ILE A 39 -4.39 0.70 -12.37
N PHE A 40 -4.85 1.72 -13.06
CA PHE A 40 -5.68 2.77 -12.46
C PHE A 40 -5.00 3.48 -11.29
N TRP A 41 -3.68 3.71 -11.42
CA TRP A 41 -2.95 4.29 -10.30
C TRP A 41 -3.51 5.63 -9.83
N GLU A 42 -3.87 6.51 -10.74
CA GLU A 42 -4.37 7.81 -10.33
C GLU A 42 -5.65 7.70 -9.50
N ASP A 43 -6.56 6.80 -9.88
CA ASP A 43 -7.80 6.61 -9.14
C ASP A 43 -7.51 6.06 -7.75
N HIS A 44 -6.57 5.12 -7.64
CA HIS A 44 -6.17 4.57 -6.36
C HIS A 44 -5.55 5.66 -5.49
N TYR A 45 -4.68 6.46 -6.07
CA TYR A 45 -3.99 7.51 -5.32
C TYR A 45 -4.97 8.53 -4.75
N PHE A 46 -5.87 9.03 -5.57
CA PHE A 46 -6.80 10.05 -5.10
C PHE A 46 -7.78 9.49 -4.07
N ARG A 47 -8.20 8.25 -4.23
CA ARG A 47 -9.07 7.62 -3.24
C ARG A 47 -8.34 7.41 -1.92
N LEU A 48 -7.06 7.04 -1.99
CA LEU A 48 -6.24 6.86 -0.80
C LEU A 48 -6.09 8.19 -0.06
N MET A 49 -5.80 9.26 -0.78
CA MET A 49 -5.66 10.58 -0.15
C MET A 49 -7.00 11.06 0.44
N SER A 50 -8.10 10.78 -0.23
CA SER A 50 -9.41 11.13 0.31
C SER A 50 -9.70 10.37 1.59
N SER A 51 -9.35 9.09 1.63
CA SER A 51 -9.53 8.27 2.81
C SER A 51 -8.71 8.77 3.98
N MET A 52 -7.47 9.20 3.72
CA MET A 52 -6.63 9.78 4.76
C MET A 52 -7.27 11.03 5.35
N ARG A 53 -7.87 11.85 4.53
CA ARG A 53 -8.52 13.07 5.02
C ARG A 53 -9.72 12.74 5.89
N ILE A 54 -10.47 11.71 5.50
CA ILE A 54 -11.66 11.31 6.27
C ILE A 54 -11.27 10.89 7.68
N ILE A 55 -10.17 10.18 7.85
CA ILE A 55 -9.76 9.75 9.19
C ILE A 55 -8.78 10.74 9.82
N ARG A 56 -8.61 11.88 9.17
CA ARG A 56 -7.79 12.97 9.70
C ARG A 56 -6.31 12.64 9.91
N LEU A 57 -5.76 11.84 9.00
CA LEU A 57 -4.33 11.66 8.96
C LEU A 57 -3.75 12.81 8.15
N ASP A 58 -2.65 13.36 8.62
CA ASP A 58 -1.94 14.38 7.87
C ASP A 58 -1.34 13.74 6.63
N ILE A 59 -1.42 14.43 5.51
CA ILE A 59 -0.79 13.94 4.30
C ILE A 59 0.57 14.62 4.19
N PRO A 60 1.66 13.88 4.34
CA PRO A 60 2.99 14.47 4.22
C PRO A 60 3.21 15.07 2.83
N ASP A 61 3.99 16.14 2.77
CA ASP A 61 4.25 16.81 1.51
C ASP A 61 4.88 15.90 0.49
N ASN A 62 5.62 14.89 0.93
CA ASN A 62 6.29 13.98 0.01
C ASN A 62 5.40 12.83 -0.48
N TYR A 63 4.13 12.75 -0.05
CA TYR A 63 3.23 11.70 -0.52
C TYR A 63 2.62 12.08 -1.87
N SER A 64 3.46 12.32 -2.84
CA SER A 64 3.01 12.60 -4.19
C SER A 64 2.62 11.32 -4.91
N PRO A 65 1.88 11.39 -6.01
CA PRO A 65 1.59 10.19 -6.80
C PRO A 65 2.86 9.46 -7.22
N ASP A 66 3.89 10.19 -7.62
CA ASP A 66 5.13 9.58 -8.07
C ASP A 66 5.89 8.91 -6.93
N PHE A 67 5.90 9.51 -5.78
CA PHE A 67 6.60 8.95 -4.62
C PHE A 67 5.99 7.62 -4.20
N LEU A 68 4.68 7.57 -4.03
CA LEU A 68 4.02 6.34 -3.62
C LEU A 68 4.06 5.28 -4.70
N GLN A 69 3.90 5.68 -5.95
CA GLN A 69 3.97 4.77 -7.07
C GLN A 69 5.36 4.12 -7.13
N GLU A 70 6.40 4.91 -6.99
CA GLU A 70 7.76 4.38 -7.05
C GLU A 70 8.05 3.42 -5.89
N ASN A 71 7.52 3.70 -4.72
CA ASN A 71 7.70 2.81 -3.57
C ASN A 71 6.98 1.48 -3.78
N ILE A 72 5.81 1.49 -4.42
CA ILE A 72 5.10 0.27 -4.73
C ILE A 72 5.87 -0.52 -5.79
N LEU A 73 6.32 0.14 -6.84
CA LEU A 73 7.03 -0.53 -7.92
C LEU A 73 8.40 -1.05 -7.48
N LYS A 74 9.03 -0.38 -6.53
CA LYS A 74 10.28 -0.84 -5.97
C LYS A 74 10.14 -2.23 -5.36
N LEU A 75 9.09 -2.46 -4.60
CA LEU A 75 8.83 -3.77 -4.02
C LEU A 75 8.37 -4.75 -5.11
N HIS A 76 7.52 -4.30 -6.01
CA HIS A 76 7.04 -5.12 -7.10
C HIS A 76 8.21 -5.72 -7.90
N ARG A 77 9.22 -4.94 -8.19
CA ARG A 77 10.37 -5.42 -8.97
C ARG A 77 11.14 -6.51 -8.26
N LEU A 78 11.09 -6.53 -6.94
CA LEU A 78 11.80 -7.55 -6.17
C LEU A 78 10.98 -8.83 -6.03
N VAL A 79 9.67 -8.73 -6.09
CA VAL A 79 8.78 -9.86 -5.86
C VAL A 79 8.29 -10.49 -7.15
N SER A 80 8.04 -9.69 -8.17
CA SER A 80 7.45 -10.18 -9.39
C SER A 80 8.45 -10.93 -10.25
N LYS A 81 8.04 -12.06 -10.82
CA LYS A 81 8.89 -12.85 -11.68
C LYS A 81 8.68 -12.51 -13.15
N ASN A 82 7.52 -12.00 -13.50
CA ASN A 82 7.20 -11.76 -14.90
C ASN A 82 6.52 -10.42 -15.15
N GLY A 83 6.65 -9.50 -14.23
CA GLY A 83 6.07 -8.16 -14.40
C GLY A 83 4.68 -8.00 -13.85
N HIS A 84 4.13 -9.05 -13.23
CA HIS A 84 2.77 -9.01 -12.73
C HIS A 84 2.74 -9.28 -11.24
N SER A 85 1.95 -8.53 -10.51
CA SER A 85 1.78 -8.78 -9.08
C SER A 85 0.50 -8.14 -8.59
N ARG A 86 0.12 -8.49 -7.39
CA ARG A 86 -0.97 -7.83 -6.69
C ARG A 86 -0.37 -7.17 -5.47
N GLY A 87 -0.64 -5.90 -5.31
CA GLY A 87 -0.08 -5.14 -4.22
C GLY A 87 -1.13 -4.60 -3.31
N ARG A 88 -0.70 -4.20 -2.14
CA ARG A 88 -1.56 -3.53 -1.18
C ARG A 88 -0.74 -2.48 -0.47
N ILE A 89 -1.28 -1.29 -0.35
CA ILE A 89 -0.67 -0.25 0.45
C ILE A 89 -1.62 0.08 1.60
N ASN A 90 -1.09 0.04 2.81
CA ASN A 90 -1.82 0.46 4.01
C ASN A 90 -1.14 1.70 4.54
N ILE A 91 -1.91 2.72 4.85
CA ILE A 91 -1.40 3.92 5.51
C ILE A 91 -2.12 4.03 6.83
N PHE A 92 -1.37 4.22 7.89
CA PHE A 92 -1.91 4.15 9.23
C PHE A 92 -1.21 5.10 10.19
N ARG A 93 -1.86 5.36 11.30
CA ARG A 93 -1.25 6.15 12.37
C ARG A 93 -0.42 5.21 13.21
N PHE A 94 0.88 5.42 13.19
CA PHE A 94 1.79 4.55 13.93
C PHE A 94 1.85 5.02 15.38
N SER A 95 1.71 4.09 16.31
CA SER A 95 1.83 4.39 17.72
C SER A 95 2.78 3.39 18.34
N THR A 96 3.65 3.86 19.18
CA THR A 96 4.63 3.00 19.82
C THR A 96 4.16 2.55 21.19
N GLY A 97 2.88 2.39 21.35
CA GLY A 97 2.36 1.92 22.63
C GLY A 97 1.99 3.00 23.61
N LYS A 98 2.60 4.17 23.50
CA LYS A 98 2.14 5.29 24.24
C LYS A 98 1.56 6.22 23.24
N TYR A 99 0.26 6.21 23.18
CA TYR A 99 -0.43 7.01 22.25
C TYR A 99 -0.34 8.46 22.62
N THR A 100 0.12 9.29 21.73
CA THR A 100 0.03 10.72 21.90
C THR A 100 -0.88 11.24 20.82
N PRO A 101 -1.99 11.79 21.18
CA PRO A 101 -2.98 12.24 20.21
C PRO A 101 -2.52 13.33 19.27
N THR A 102 -1.37 13.90 19.53
CA THR A 102 -0.85 14.96 18.68
C THR A 102 -0.09 14.43 17.48
N GLU A 103 0.18 13.14 17.45
CA GLU A 103 0.97 12.60 16.38
C GLU A 103 0.08 12.12 15.26
N ASN A 104 -0.02 12.88 14.18
CA ASN A 104 -0.83 12.52 13.03
C ASN A 104 0.00 12.13 11.81
N THR A 105 1.31 12.00 11.99
CA THR A 105 2.18 11.61 10.90
C THR A 105 1.95 10.15 10.56
N PRO A 106 1.63 9.82 9.33
CA PRO A 106 1.34 8.45 8.98
C PRO A 106 2.59 7.63 8.67
N SER A 107 2.40 6.33 8.72
CA SER A 107 3.38 5.38 8.20
C SER A 107 2.70 4.56 7.14
N PHE A 108 3.46 3.98 6.22
CA PHE A 108 2.85 3.09 5.23
C PHE A 108 3.57 1.76 5.17
N ILE A 109 2.82 0.74 4.79
CA ILE A 109 3.35 -0.59 4.54
C ILE A 109 2.80 -1.03 3.19
N ILE A 110 3.69 -1.48 2.33
CA ILE A 110 3.32 -2.02 1.03
C ILE A 110 3.69 -3.50 1.02
N SER A 111 2.80 -4.33 0.53
CA SER A 111 3.07 -5.73 0.29
C SER A 111 2.77 -6.04 -1.15
N CYS A 112 3.46 -7.01 -1.73
CA CYS A 112 3.22 -7.45 -3.10
C CYS A 112 3.30 -8.97 -3.15
N GLU A 113 2.45 -9.55 -3.98
CA GLU A 113 2.43 -10.98 -4.19
C GLU A 113 2.54 -11.23 -5.68
N ASP A 114 3.49 -12.06 -6.07
CA ASP A 114 3.69 -12.41 -7.48
C ASP A 114 2.45 -13.09 -8.03
N THR A 115 2.09 -12.75 -9.25
CA THR A 115 0.98 -13.41 -9.92
C THR A 115 1.46 -13.92 -11.28
N ASP A 116 0.95 -15.10 -11.68
CA ASP A 116 1.39 -15.69 -12.92
C ASP A 116 0.68 -15.12 -14.11
N ASN A 117 -0.38 -14.42 -13.91
CA ASN A 117 -1.25 -14.12 -14.97
C ASN A 117 -1.43 -12.67 -15.19
N SER A 118 -1.20 -12.22 -16.37
CA SER A 118 -1.36 -10.85 -16.69
C SER A 118 -2.78 -10.47 -16.92
N ILE A 119 -3.71 -11.39 -16.87
CA ILE A 119 -4.93 -11.09 -17.44
C ILE A 119 -5.95 -10.80 -16.47
N TYR A 120 -6.57 -9.78 -16.62
CA TYR A 120 -7.87 -9.61 -16.33
C TYR A 120 -8.61 -10.41 -17.28
N THR A 121 -8.81 -11.63 -17.03
CA THR A 121 -9.47 -12.37 -17.99
C THR A 121 -10.91 -12.10 -17.87
N ILE A 122 -11.43 -11.74 -18.86
CA ILE A 122 -12.75 -11.48 -18.91
C ILE A 122 -13.56 -12.60 -18.66
N ASN A 123 -13.08 -13.74 -18.80
CA ASN A 123 -13.81 -14.87 -18.52
C ASN A 123 -14.21 -14.91 -17.17
N ASP A 124 -13.50 -14.33 -16.35
CA ASP A 124 -13.80 -14.36 -15.01
C ASP A 124 -14.92 -13.45 -14.76
N GLY A 125 -15.39 -12.82 -15.65
CA GLY A 125 -16.56 -12.08 -15.64
C GLY A 125 -17.02 -11.42 -14.40
N GLU A 126 -16.57 -11.95 -13.34
CA GLU A 126 -16.98 -11.46 -12.12
C GLU A 126 -16.29 -10.25 -11.79
N TYR A 127 -15.48 -9.74 -12.57
CA TYR A 127 -14.86 -8.62 -12.25
C TYR A 127 -15.55 -7.47 -12.54
N VAL A 128 -16.52 -7.42 -12.15
CA VAL A 128 -17.17 -6.41 -12.26
C VAL A 128 -16.86 -5.54 -11.32
N VAL A 129 -16.49 -4.96 -11.13
CA VAL A 129 -16.38 -4.14 -10.13
C VAL A 129 -16.48 -3.12 -10.10
#